data_c16acd41514d72d6bb3d0e7d15149c32
#
_entry.id   c16acd41514d72d6bb3d0e7d15149c32
#
_cell.length_a   1.000
_cell.length_b   1.000
_cell.length_c   1.000
_cell.angle_alpha   90.00
_cell.angle_beta   90.00
_cell.angle_gamma   90.00
#
_symmetry.space_group_name_H-M   'P 1'
#
loop_
_entity.id
_entity.type
_entity.pdbx_description
1 polymer ?
#
loop_
_entity_poly.entity_id
_entity_poly.type
_entity_poly.pdbx_seq_one_letter_code
_entity_poly.pdbx_strand_id
1 'polypeptide(L)'
;MEKRKGSMSENFGKAESFVKEIEALSPVSDFKAARRQFRDLESKFAKVGMLDKKQKKSLEKRIEKIDQEIFSFEHTEARKSDPSAKAQANSVVQGLIDAIENYEAQAAKAEAAGQVAKAMVAREAAAARRAWLEQAEKGLAEFKN
;
A
#
# COMPACT_ATOMS: atom_id res chain seq x y z
N MET A 1 -20.09 -4.98 43.24
CA MET A 1 -18.81 -4.43 42.71
C MET A 1 -17.84 -5.53 42.31
N GLU A 2 -17.65 -6.54 43.12
CA GLU A 2 -16.75 -7.65 42.79
C GLU A 2 -17.18 -8.41 41.54
N LYS A 3 -18.47 -8.68 41.38
CA LYS A 3 -19.02 -9.34 40.19
C LYS A 3 -18.77 -8.53 38.91
N ARG A 4 -18.85 -7.19 39.03
CA ARG A 4 -18.62 -6.26 37.88
C ARG A 4 -17.16 -6.26 37.48
N LYS A 5 -16.25 -6.25 38.44
CA LYS A 5 -14.82 -6.28 38.26
C LYS A 5 -14.36 -7.61 37.65
N GLY A 6 -14.91 -8.72 38.19
CA GLY A 6 -14.66 -10.06 37.63
C GLY A 6 -15.19 -10.20 36.21
N SER A 7 -16.41 -9.68 35.97
CA SER A 7 -17.01 -9.71 34.62
C SER A 7 -16.18 -8.94 33.59
N MET A 8 -15.65 -7.76 33.97
CA MET A 8 -14.79 -6.98 33.09
C MET A 8 -13.47 -7.71 32.79
N SER A 9 -12.90 -8.36 33.78
CA SER A 9 -11.68 -9.15 33.60
C SER A 9 -11.90 -10.34 32.66
N GLU A 10 -13.02 -11.04 32.82
CA GLU A 10 -13.41 -12.13 31.92
C GLU A 10 -13.64 -11.62 30.50
N ASN A 11 -14.33 -10.49 30.38
CA ASN A 11 -14.60 -9.85 29.08
C ASN A 11 -13.31 -9.43 28.40
N PHE A 12 -12.35 -8.89 29.17
CA PHE A 12 -11.04 -8.53 28.62
C PHE A 12 -10.30 -9.74 28.06
N GLY A 13 -10.30 -10.86 28.80
CA GLY A 13 -9.67 -12.09 28.33
C GLY A 13 -10.25 -12.60 27.04
N LYS A 14 -11.57 -12.55 26.90
CA LYS A 14 -12.27 -12.94 25.66
C LYS A 14 -11.95 -11.97 24.53
N ALA A 15 -12.01 -10.66 24.82
CA ALA A 15 -11.71 -9.62 23.84
C ALA A 15 -10.29 -9.73 23.34
N GLU A 16 -9.33 -9.91 24.24
CA GLU A 16 -7.92 -10.08 23.89
C GLU A 16 -7.71 -11.32 23.01
N SER A 17 -8.42 -12.41 23.31
CA SER A 17 -8.36 -13.63 22.51
C SER A 17 -8.82 -13.36 21.06
N PHE A 18 -9.91 -12.64 20.88
CA PHE A 18 -10.39 -12.27 19.55
C PHE A 18 -9.41 -11.34 18.83
N VAL A 19 -8.82 -10.39 19.56
CA VAL A 19 -7.82 -9.49 18.98
C VAL A 19 -6.58 -10.25 18.53
N LYS A 20 -6.13 -11.23 19.30
CA LYS A 20 -5.01 -12.09 18.91
C LYS A 20 -5.31 -12.87 17.63
N GLU A 21 -6.55 -13.36 17.49
CA GLU A 21 -6.98 -14.04 16.27
C GLU A 21 -7.01 -13.08 15.08
N ILE A 22 -7.43 -11.83 15.29
CA ILE A 22 -7.38 -10.78 14.26
C ILE A 22 -5.92 -10.52 13.86
N GLU A 23 -5.03 -10.36 14.82
CA GLU A 23 -3.61 -10.14 14.56
C GLU A 23 -2.96 -11.31 13.81
N ALA A 24 -3.46 -12.51 14.00
CA ALA A 24 -2.98 -13.70 13.29
C ALA A 24 -3.34 -13.70 11.81
N LEU A 25 -4.22 -12.80 11.36
CA LEU A 25 -4.52 -12.61 9.94
C LEU A 25 -3.36 -11.98 9.17
N SER A 26 -2.45 -11.30 9.88
CA SER A 26 -1.25 -10.73 9.30
C SER A 26 -0.11 -11.77 9.23
N PRO A 27 0.71 -11.83 8.18
CA PRO A 27 0.60 -11.02 6.95
C PRO A 27 -0.57 -11.47 6.06
N VAL A 28 -1.21 -10.48 5.44
CA VAL A 28 -2.37 -10.74 4.59
C VAL A 28 -1.93 -11.28 3.23
N SER A 29 -2.38 -12.49 2.89
CA SER A 29 -2.10 -13.10 1.58
C SER A 29 -3.36 -13.20 0.73
N ASP A 30 -4.50 -13.49 1.36
CA ASP A 30 -5.82 -13.54 0.70
C ASP A 30 -6.72 -12.51 1.37
N PHE A 31 -6.87 -11.35 0.73
CA PHE A 31 -7.60 -10.24 1.33
C PHE A 31 -9.11 -10.54 1.50
N LYS A 32 -9.69 -11.37 0.63
CA LYS A 32 -11.11 -11.74 0.73
C LYS A 32 -11.37 -12.61 1.95
N ALA A 33 -10.56 -13.63 2.14
CA ALA A 33 -10.65 -14.50 3.33
C ALA A 33 -10.33 -13.73 4.61
N ALA A 34 -9.27 -12.88 4.58
CA ALA A 34 -8.87 -12.06 5.71
C ALA A 34 -9.99 -11.10 6.11
N ARG A 35 -10.64 -10.43 5.15
CA ARG A 35 -11.75 -9.50 5.43
C ARG A 35 -12.95 -10.22 6.03
N ARG A 36 -13.27 -11.40 5.54
CA ARG A 36 -14.36 -12.21 6.07
C ARG A 36 -14.12 -12.60 7.52
N GLN A 37 -12.92 -13.12 7.80
CA GLN A 37 -12.52 -13.51 9.16
C GLN A 37 -12.46 -12.31 10.09
N PHE A 38 -11.93 -11.18 9.59
CA PHE A 38 -11.87 -9.94 10.34
C PHE A 38 -13.25 -9.47 10.78
N ARG A 39 -14.22 -9.44 9.87
CA ARG A 39 -15.60 -9.03 10.18
C ARG A 39 -16.26 -9.94 11.22
N ASP A 40 -16.03 -11.24 11.09
CA ASP A 40 -16.57 -12.22 12.04
C ASP A 40 -15.98 -11.99 13.44
N LEU A 41 -14.68 -11.84 13.53
CA LEU A 41 -13.98 -11.61 14.80
C LEU A 41 -14.32 -10.25 15.41
N GLU A 42 -14.45 -9.21 14.58
CA GLU A 42 -14.86 -7.88 15.03
C GLU A 42 -16.28 -7.92 15.63
N SER A 43 -17.18 -8.65 14.97
CA SER A 43 -18.54 -8.86 15.47
C SER A 43 -18.54 -9.56 16.83
N LYS A 44 -17.73 -10.58 17.00
CA LYS A 44 -17.56 -11.30 18.27
C LYS A 44 -16.98 -10.39 19.34
N PHE A 45 -16.00 -9.56 18.98
CA PHE A 45 -15.40 -8.58 19.88
C PHE A 45 -16.46 -7.59 20.39
N ALA A 46 -17.30 -7.09 19.48
CA ALA A 46 -18.36 -6.13 19.85
C ALA A 46 -19.38 -6.70 20.83
N LYS A 47 -19.55 -8.03 20.88
CA LYS A 47 -20.50 -8.71 21.75
C LYS A 47 -19.91 -9.14 23.09
N VAL A 48 -18.62 -8.90 23.32
CA VAL A 48 -17.92 -9.36 24.54
C VAL A 48 -18.50 -8.75 25.80
N GLY A 49 -19.02 -7.54 25.74
CA GLY A 49 -19.57 -6.85 26.91
C GLY A 49 -18.68 -5.71 27.38
N MET A 50 -18.89 -5.28 28.64
CA MET A 50 -18.22 -4.10 29.17
C MET A 50 -16.72 -4.32 29.40
N LEU A 51 -15.93 -3.35 28.92
CA LEU A 51 -14.47 -3.32 29.07
C LEU A 51 -14.03 -2.00 29.68
N ASP A 52 -12.87 -2.01 30.35
CA ASP A 52 -12.21 -0.79 30.81
C ASP A 52 -11.86 0.09 29.58
N LYS A 53 -12.09 1.39 29.71
CA LYS A 53 -11.88 2.35 28.61
C LYS A 53 -10.47 2.29 28.00
N LYS A 54 -9.46 2.23 28.87
CA LYS A 54 -8.06 2.19 28.42
C LYS A 54 -7.74 0.90 27.69
N GLN A 55 -8.21 -0.23 28.23
CA GLN A 55 -8.01 -1.54 27.64
C GLN A 55 -8.75 -1.63 26.30
N LYS A 56 -9.98 -1.15 26.25
CA LYS A 56 -10.78 -1.13 25.03
C LYS A 56 -10.09 -0.33 23.93
N LYS A 57 -9.60 0.86 24.25
CA LYS A 57 -8.86 1.70 23.28
C LYS A 57 -7.61 1.00 22.76
N SER A 58 -6.86 0.37 23.65
CA SER A 58 -5.65 -0.37 23.27
C SER A 58 -5.97 -1.51 22.31
N LEU A 59 -7.01 -2.27 22.61
CA LEU A 59 -7.45 -3.38 21.74
C LEU A 59 -7.98 -2.87 20.40
N GLU A 60 -8.75 -1.80 20.42
CA GLU A 60 -9.28 -1.19 19.19
C GLU A 60 -8.17 -0.70 18.26
N LYS A 61 -7.09 -0.15 18.82
CA LYS A 61 -5.92 0.26 18.03
C LYS A 61 -5.25 -0.93 17.35
N ARG A 62 -5.16 -2.04 18.02
CA ARG A 62 -4.60 -3.27 17.46
C ARG A 62 -5.47 -3.80 16.33
N ILE A 63 -6.79 -3.76 16.52
CA ILE A 63 -7.77 -4.14 15.48
C ILE A 63 -7.65 -3.21 14.27
N GLU A 64 -7.60 -1.90 14.51
CA GLU A 64 -7.49 -0.88 13.44
C GLU A 64 -6.24 -1.09 12.59
N LYS A 65 -5.13 -1.46 13.21
CA LYS A 65 -3.87 -1.73 12.50
C LYS A 65 -4.04 -2.84 11.46
N ILE A 66 -4.74 -3.90 11.82
CA ILE A 66 -5.02 -5.02 10.91
C ILE A 66 -6.04 -4.61 9.86
N ASP A 67 -7.06 -3.84 10.23
CA ASP A 67 -8.04 -3.32 9.28
C ASP A 67 -7.35 -2.48 8.18
N GLN A 68 -6.43 -1.62 8.57
CA GLN A 68 -5.66 -0.81 7.62
C GLN A 68 -4.78 -1.66 6.71
N GLU A 69 -4.18 -2.71 7.25
CA GLU A 69 -3.37 -3.64 6.46
C GLU A 69 -4.21 -4.35 5.39
N ILE A 70 -5.38 -4.84 5.78
CA ILE A 70 -6.32 -5.49 4.85
C ILE A 70 -6.80 -4.49 3.80
N PHE A 71 -7.17 -3.29 4.23
CA PHE A 71 -7.62 -2.21 3.34
C PHE A 71 -6.55 -1.85 2.31
N SER A 72 -5.31 -1.68 2.75
CA SER A 72 -4.18 -1.37 1.85
C SER A 72 -3.98 -2.48 0.83
N PHE A 73 -4.08 -3.73 1.26
CA PHE A 73 -3.93 -4.88 0.38
C PHE A 73 -5.06 -4.94 -0.66
N GLU A 74 -6.31 -4.74 -0.21
CA GLU A 74 -7.49 -4.68 -1.10
C GLU A 74 -7.32 -3.58 -2.15
N HIS A 75 -6.90 -2.40 -1.71
CA HIS A 75 -6.73 -1.24 -2.58
C HIS A 75 -5.63 -1.49 -3.62
N THR A 76 -4.51 -2.04 -3.20
CA THR A 76 -3.39 -2.38 -4.09
C THR A 76 -3.82 -3.43 -5.13
N GLU A 77 -4.53 -4.47 -4.71
CA GLU A 77 -5.01 -5.51 -5.61
C GLU A 77 -6.06 -4.98 -6.60
N ALA A 78 -6.96 -4.12 -6.13
CA ALA A 78 -7.95 -3.47 -7.00
C ALA A 78 -7.26 -2.61 -8.05
N ARG A 79 -6.22 -1.87 -7.67
CA ARG A 79 -5.44 -1.05 -8.60
C ARG A 79 -4.72 -1.91 -9.63
N LYS A 80 -4.13 -3.03 -9.21
CA LYS A 80 -3.44 -3.96 -10.12
C LYS A 80 -4.35 -4.54 -11.19
N SER A 81 -5.65 -4.63 -10.89
CA SER A 81 -6.66 -5.18 -11.80
C SER A 81 -7.42 -4.10 -12.56
N ASP A 82 -7.14 -2.81 -12.32
CA ASP A 82 -7.84 -1.68 -12.95
C ASP A 82 -7.21 -1.34 -14.30
N PRO A 83 -7.93 -1.54 -15.43
CA PRO A 83 -7.41 -1.21 -16.75
C PRO A 83 -7.08 0.27 -16.92
N SER A 84 -7.85 1.16 -16.29
CA SER A 84 -7.63 2.61 -16.36
C SER A 84 -6.32 3.01 -15.68
N ALA A 85 -6.06 2.47 -14.49
CA ALA A 85 -4.83 2.71 -13.77
C ALA A 85 -3.62 2.16 -14.54
N LYS A 86 -3.78 0.98 -15.15
CA LYS A 86 -2.74 0.37 -16.01
C LYS A 86 -2.44 1.25 -17.22
N ALA A 87 -3.48 1.78 -17.87
CA ALA A 87 -3.34 2.67 -19.03
C ALA A 87 -2.59 3.95 -18.64
N GLN A 88 -2.88 4.52 -17.47
CA GLN A 88 -2.18 5.71 -16.98
C GLN A 88 -0.70 5.41 -16.72
N ALA A 89 -0.41 4.28 -16.08
CA ALA A 89 0.97 3.86 -15.82
C ALA A 89 1.74 3.66 -17.13
N ASN A 90 1.09 3.06 -18.12
CA ASN A 90 1.67 2.85 -19.43
C ASN A 90 1.97 4.17 -20.14
N SER A 91 1.07 5.17 -20.02
CA SER A 91 1.26 6.52 -20.56
C SER A 91 2.46 7.21 -19.92
N VAL A 92 2.64 7.06 -18.60
CA VAL A 92 3.81 7.61 -17.88
C VAL A 92 5.09 7.00 -18.41
N VAL A 93 5.14 5.67 -18.59
CA VAL A 93 6.30 4.96 -19.13
C VAL A 93 6.61 5.49 -20.55
N GLN A 94 5.59 5.57 -21.40
CA GLN A 94 5.77 6.03 -22.77
C GLN A 94 6.26 7.49 -22.82
N GLY A 95 5.69 8.34 -21.97
CA GLY A 95 6.11 9.75 -21.87
C GLY A 95 7.57 9.89 -21.45
N LEU A 96 8.03 9.04 -20.53
CA LEU A 96 9.43 9.03 -20.09
C LEU A 96 10.36 8.55 -21.22
N ILE A 97 9.96 7.52 -21.95
CA ILE A 97 10.73 7.03 -23.11
C ILE A 97 10.88 8.15 -24.15
N ASP A 98 9.78 8.82 -24.48
CA ASP A 98 9.79 9.91 -25.45
C ASP A 98 10.67 11.08 -25.02
N ALA A 99 10.60 11.43 -23.72
CA ALA A 99 11.43 12.49 -23.15
C ALA A 99 12.92 12.14 -23.22
N ILE A 100 13.27 10.90 -22.88
CA ILE A 100 14.66 10.41 -22.94
C ILE A 100 15.18 10.50 -24.36
N GLU A 101 14.44 10.01 -25.34
CA GLU A 101 14.81 10.07 -26.76
C GLU A 101 15.02 11.51 -27.19
N ASN A 102 14.14 12.42 -26.79
CA ASN A 102 14.23 13.84 -27.14
C ASN A 102 15.49 14.48 -26.54
N TYR A 103 15.80 14.21 -25.26
CA TYR A 103 17.01 14.74 -24.63
C TYR A 103 18.28 14.16 -25.22
N GLU A 104 18.29 12.89 -25.59
CA GLU A 104 19.44 12.29 -26.30
C GLU A 104 19.66 12.90 -27.68
N ALA A 105 18.58 13.17 -28.40
CA ALA A 105 18.67 13.86 -29.70
C ALA A 105 19.19 15.27 -29.52
N GLN A 106 18.75 16.00 -28.51
CA GLN A 106 19.27 17.34 -28.19
C GLN A 106 20.75 17.30 -27.83
N ALA A 107 21.17 16.30 -27.05
CA ALA A 107 22.59 16.13 -26.69
C ALA A 107 23.45 15.89 -27.92
N ALA A 108 23.02 14.99 -28.80
CA ALA A 108 23.74 14.69 -30.07
C ALA A 108 23.87 15.92 -30.94
N LYS A 109 22.79 16.69 -31.09
CA LYS A 109 22.75 17.92 -31.85
C LYS A 109 23.67 18.99 -31.27
N ALA A 110 23.65 19.17 -29.95
CA ALA A 110 24.52 20.11 -29.26
C ALA A 110 26.00 19.71 -29.40
N GLU A 111 26.32 18.44 -29.32
CA GLU A 111 27.67 17.92 -29.51
C GLU A 111 28.18 18.20 -30.90
N ALA A 112 27.36 17.93 -31.92
CA ALA A 112 27.70 18.19 -33.30
C ALA A 112 27.95 19.69 -33.57
N ALA A 113 27.29 20.57 -32.82
CA ALA A 113 27.47 22.03 -32.88
C ALA A 113 28.61 22.54 -31.99
N GLY A 114 29.30 21.66 -31.28
CA GLY A 114 30.39 22.02 -30.39
C GLY A 114 29.93 22.63 -29.04
N GLN A 115 28.64 22.50 -28.72
CA GLN A 115 28.05 23.06 -27.51
C GLN A 115 28.09 22.02 -26.38
N VAL A 116 29.26 21.75 -25.83
CA VAL A 116 29.51 20.69 -24.84
C VAL A 116 28.66 20.86 -23.59
N ALA A 117 28.53 22.08 -23.07
CA ALA A 117 27.75 22.35 -21.87
C ALA A 117 26.26 22.00 -22.05
N LYS A 118 25.69 22.36 -23.19
CA LYS A 118 24.30 22.00 -23.53
C LYS A 118 24.10 20.50 -23.66
N ALA A 119 25.08 19.82 -24.27
CA ALA A 119 25.06 18.36 -24.43
C ALA A 119 25.07 17.69 -23.06
N MET A 120 25.88 18.18 -22.11
CA MET A 120 25.95 17.65 -20.74
C MET A 120 24.61 17.82 -20.02
N VAL A 121 23.99 18.99 -20.11
CA VAL A 121 22.69 19.26 -19.47
C VAL A 121 21.62 18.31 -20.02
N ALA A 122 21.58 18.12 -21.32
CA ALA A 122 20.62 17.22 -21.96
C ALA A 122 20.85 15.77 -21.54
N ARG A 123 22.10 15.32 -21.43
CA ARG A 123 22.43 13.97 -20.97
C ARG A 123 22.05 13.74 -19.52
N GLU A 124 22.27 14.73 -18.66
CA GLU A 124 21.87 14.67 -17.26
C GLU A 124 20.34 14.56 -17.14
N ALA A 125 19.62 15.33 -17.94
CA ALA A 125 18.15 15.27 -17.98
C ALA A 125 17.67 13.89 -18.43
N ALA A 126 18.30 13.29 -19.43
CA ALA A 126 18.00 11.94 -19.89
C ALA A 126 18.28 10.90 -18.81
N ALA A 127 19.41 11.02 -18.12
CA ALA A 127 19.81 10.10 -17.06
C ALA A 127 18.82 10.12 -15.89
N ALA A 128 18.38 11.31 -15.47
CA ALA A 128 17.38 11.45 -14.41
C ALA A 128 16.07 10.76 -14.79
N ARG A 129 15.65 10.89 -16.04
CA ARG A 129 14.43 10.28 -16.53
C ARG A 129 14.54 8.77 -16.71
N ARG A 130 15.74 8.27 -17.01
CA ARG A 130 15.98 6.80 -17.03
C ARG A 130 15.77 6.18 -15.65
N ALA A 131 16.21 6.86 -14.58
CA ALA A 131 15.97 6.41 -13.23
C ALA A 131 14.47 6.35 -12.93
N TRP A 132 13.72 7.37 -13.33
CA TRP A 132 12.26 7.40 -13.16
C TRP A 132 11.57 6.33 -14.02
N LEU A 133 12.06 6.12 -15.25
CA LEU A 133 11.54 5.09 -16.15
C LEU A 133 11.68 3.71 -15.53
N GLU A 134 12.81 3.41 -14.92
CA GLU A 134 13.04 2.13 -14.24
C GLU A 134 12.00 1.88 -13.16
N GLN A 135 11.72 2.89 -12.33
CA GLN A 135 10.70 2.78 -11.29
C GLN A 135 9.29 2.66 -11.88
N ALA A 136 9.00 3.44 -12.92
CA ALA A 136 7.70 3.39 -13.59
C ALA A 136 7.45 2.04 -14.26
N GLU A 137 8.48 1.43 -14.86
CA GLU A 137 8.38 0.09 -15.45
C GLU A 137 8.13 -0.98 -14.40
N LYS A 138 8.77 -0.88 -13.23
CA LYS A 138 8.53 -1.78 -12.10
C LYS A 138 7.07 -1.69 -11.65
N GLY A 139 6.55 -0.47 -11.54
CA GLY A 139 5.16 -0.25 -11.16
C GLY A 139 4.20 -0.81 -12.21
N LEU A 140 4.50 -0.62 -13.49
CA LEU A 140 3.67 -1.14 -14.57
C LEU A 140 3.65 -2.67 -14.56
N ALA A 141 4.77 -3.33 -14.27
CA ALA A 141 4.88 -4.79 -14.22
C ALA A 141 4.00 -5.41 -13.13
N GLU A 142 3.64 -4.65 -12.11
CA GLU A 142 2.76 -5.12 -11.03
C GLU A 142 1.29 -5.27 -11.46
N PHE A 143 0.89 -4.60 -12.54
CA PHE A 143 -0.48 -4.71 -13.05
C PHE A 143 -0.73 -6.07 -13.67
N LYS A 144 -1.94 -6.59 -13.46
CA LYS A 144 -2.38 -7.86 -14.04
C LYS A 144 -2.75 -7.67 -15.51
N ASN A 145 -2.44 -8.67 -16.31
CA ASN A 145 -2.80 -8.67 -17.73
C ASN A 145 -4.29 -8.97 -17.94
#